data_5fea54f0c8e4300cb6350b6cb3446ca4
#
_entry.id   5fea54f0c8e4300cb6350b6cb3446ca4
#
_cell.length_a   1.000
_cell.length_b   1.000
_cell.length_c   1.000
_cell.angle_alpha   90.00
_cell.angle_beta   90.00
_cell.angle_gamma   90.00
#
_symmetry.space_group_name_H-M   'P 1'
#
loop_
_entity.id
_entity.type
_entity.pdbx_description
1 polymer ?
#
loop_
_entity_poly.entity_id
_entity_poly.type
_entity_poly.pdbx_seq_one_letter_code
_entity_poly.pdbx_strand_id
1 'polypeptide(L)'
;MRHEDEAVWMPRLLAACRVPHTFSWGRIFLLASCVLAAALTVDPAQAEDEPGTKDPPIVGRYAGSRIGYQKIVDFDEVALLKAPHDYNSLLEKNTLKDRSGAEWLKVEGRATRTRYEIPPGRSSLEVQRNYQNNLKSSGFELVFDCSDQNCLVGNLQDPYLLGQQLDPENNDSTSYFDHARYTLMKRSANGADIYAAILTGEDKGRTTAFVQVVEVKAMEGDKVQVMSSSDLDQAITRTGKVAVYGLLFDYDKAVLKPESKPTLDEIAKLLKSKPELHLNVVGHTDNRGTAEYNLDLSSRRAQSVVTALTQDYAIAADRLTASGAGLTMPVASNDTDEGRAKNRRVELVAK
;
A
#
# COMPACT_ATOMS: atom_id res chain seq x y z
N MET A 1 -19.11 -50.41 -43.07
CA MET A 1 -18.23 -51.16 -42.16
C MET A 1 -18.42 -50.55 -40.82
N ARG A 2 -19.39 -50.92 -40.00
CA ARG A 2 -19.52 -52.08 -39.07
C ARG A 2 -18.30 -52.21 -38.15
N HIS A 3 -18.49 -51.89 -36.89
CA HIS A 3 -18.57 -52.71 -35.66
C HIS A 3 -18.75 -51.72 -34.52
N GLU A 4 -19.84 -51.66 -33.80
CA GLU A 4 -20.49 -52.57 -32.78
C GLU A 4 -19.56 -52.91 -31.60
N ASP A 5 -20.09 -52.45 -30.44
CA ASP A 5 -20.41 -53.09 -29.17
C ASP A 5 -19.21 -53.29 -28.22
N GLU A 6 -19.34 -52.99 -26.93
CA GLU A 6 -20.15 -53.71 -25.94
C GLU A 6 -20.21 -52.94 -24.59
N ALA A 7 -21.35 -53.04 -23.97
CA ALA A 7 -21.65 -52.66 -22.58
C ALA A 7 -21.41 -53.86 -21.64
N VAL A 8 -20.86 -53.66 -20.46
CA VAL A 8 -20.81 -54.67 -19.39
C VAL A 8 -21.21 -54.06 -18.04
N TRP A 9 -22.43 -54.28 -17.66
CA TRP A 9 -23.11 -54.86 -16.50
C TRP A 9 -22.46 -54.79 -15.11
N MET A 10 -23.30 -54.23 -14.16
CA MET A 10 -23.25 -54.44 -12.70
C MET A 10 -23.44 -55.88 -12.28
N PRO A 11 -23.12 -56.24 -11.04
CA PRO A 11 -24.20 -56.75 -10.16
C PRO A 11 -24.26 -56.17 -8.74
N ARG A 12 -25.50 -56.00 -8.32
CA ARG A 12 -25.95 -55.81 -6.94
C ARG A 12 -25.67 -57.03 -6.08
N LEU A 13 -25.22 -56.80 -4.83
CA LEU A 13 -25.27 -57.81 -3.80
C LEU A 13 -26.08 -57.26 -2.61
N LEU A 14 -27.33 -57.76 -2.52
CA LEU A 14 -28.19 -57.74 -1.34
C LEU A 14 -27.80 -58.94 -0.47
N ALA A 15 -27.42 -58.71 0.78
CA ALA A 15 -27.32 -59.78 1.77
C ALA A 15 -28.37 -59.51 2.87
N ALA A 16 -29.36 -60.36 2.95
CA ALA A 16 -30.37 -60.41 3.95
C ALA A 16 -29.85 -61.06 5.24
N CYS A 17 -30.01 -60.45 6.40
CA CYS A 17 -29.87 -61.11 7.71
C CYS A 17 -31.23 -61.62 8.18
N ARG A 18 -31.32 -62.94 8.28
CA ARG A 18 -32.41 -63.66 8.98
C ARG A 18 -32.21 -63.63 10.49
N VAL A 19 -33.30 -63.37 11.23
CA VAL A 19 -33.41 -63.52 12.67
C VAL A 19 -33.97 -64.92 12.99
N PRO A 20 -33.45 -65.66 13.95
CA PRO A 20 -34.19 -66.77 14.56
C PRO A 20 -34.80 -66.34 15.92
N HIS A 21 -36.09 -66.69 16.07
CA HIS A 21 -36.78 -66.65 17.35
C HIS A 21 -36.38 -67.84 18.23
N THR A 22 -36.10 -67.57 19.54
CA THR A 22 -36.50 -68.46 20.62
C THR A 22 -36.54 -67.68 21.95
N PHE A 23 -37.58 -67.93 22.70
CA PHE A 23 -38.06 -67.52 24.03
C PHE A 23 -37.02 -67.59 25.17
N SER A 24 -37.03 -66.62 26.11
CA SER A 24 -37.21 -66.94 27.53
C SER A 24 -37.30 -65.69 28.42
N TRP A 25 -38.10 -65.71 29.43
CA TRP A 25 -38.44 -64.66 30.39
C TRP A 25 -37.30 -64.33 31.36
N GLY A 26 -37.11 -63.03 31.59
CA GLY A 26 -36.24 -62.50 32.66
C GLY A 26 -36.41 -61.00 32.82
N ARG A 27 -37.10 -60.52 33.86
CA ARG A 27 -37.21 -59.11 34.20
C ARG A 27 -35.84 -58.52 34.55
N ILE A 28 -35.34 -57.53 33.79
CA ILE A 28 -34.29 -56.62 34.25
C ILE A 28 -34.64 -55.24 33.71
N PHE A 29 -34.68 -54.26 34.64
CA PHE A 29 -34.78 -52.83 34.33
C PHE A 29 -33.70 -52.39 33.40
N LEU A 30 -34.06 -51.90 32.22
CA LEU A 30 -33.13 -51.22 31.33
C LEU A 30 -33.52 -49.75 31.31
N LEU A 31 -32.64 -48.96 31.93
CA LEU A 31 -32.56 -47.50 31.73
C LEU A 31 -32.32 -47.23 30.26
N ALA A 32 -33.28 -46.69 29.56
CA ALA A 32 -33.15 -46.20 28.21
C ALA A 32 -32.29 -44.90 28.24
N SER A 33 -31.00 -45.04 28.03
CA SER A 33 -30.13 -43.88 27.72
C SER A 33 -30.45 -43.46 26.30
N CYS A 34 -31.27 -42.42 26.13
CA CYS A 34 -31.38 -41.67 24.88
C CYS A 34 -30.04 -40.94 24.67
N VAL A 35 -29.17 -41.54 23.86
CA VAL A 35 -28.04 -40.80 23.29
C VAL A 35 -28.62 -39.87 22.24
N LEU A 36 -28.82 -38.60 22.64
CA LEU A 36 -29.12 -37.52 21.73
C LEU A 36 -27.84 -37.30 20.89
N ALA A 37 -27.78 -37.84 19.69
CA ALA A 37 -26.78 -37.50 18.70
C ALA A 37 -27.04 -36.04 18.31
N ALA A 38 -26.37 -35.11 19.01
CA ALA A 38 -26.24 -33.73 18.54
C ALA A 38 -25.48 -33.81 17.22
N ALA A 39 -26.20 -33.66 16.12
CA ALA A 39 -25.60 -33.35 14.84
C ALA A 39 -24.91 -32.00 15.03
N LEU A 40 -23.60 -32.03 15.24
CA LEU A 40 -22.73 -30.87 15.06
C LEU A 40 -22.85 -30.51 13.58
N THR A 41 -23.74 -29.57 13.25
CA THR A 41 -23.69 -28.85 12.01
C THR A 41 -22.36 -28.09 12.09
N VAL A 42 -21.34 -28.64 11.46
CA VAL A 42 -20.12 -27.86 11.17
C VAL A 42 -20.57 -26.78 10.20
N ASP A 43 -20.84 -25.60 10.72
CA ASP A 43 -20.94 -24.41 9.88
C ASP A 43 -19.68 -24.38 9.02
N PRO A 44 -19.81 -24.27 7.68
CA PRO A 44 -18.64 -24.09 6.85
C PRO A 44 -17.90 -22.88 7.42
N ALA A 45 -16.67 -23.10 7.89
CA ALA A 45 -15.83 -22.07 8.46
C ALA A 45 -15.91 -20.84 7.54
N GLN A 46 -16.59 -19.80 7.99
CA GLN A 46 -16.64 -18.53 7.29
C GLN A 46 -15.19 -18.06 7.28
N ALA A 47 -14.59 -17.98 6.10
CA ALA A 47 -13.20 -17.54 5.98
C ALA A 47 -13.08 -16.14 6.61
N GLU A 48 -12.16 -16.01 7.57
CA GLU A 48 -11.96 -14.76 8.30
C GLU A 48 -11.38 -13.66 7.40
N ASP A 49 -11.63 -12.42 7.76
CA ASP A 49 -10.98 -11.26 7.11
C ASP A 49 -9.46 -11.34 7.26
N GLU A 50 -8.74 -10.76 6.32
CA GLU A 50 -7.30 -10.56 6.45
C GLU A 50 -6.98 -9.79 7.76
N PRO A 51 -6.03 -10.29 8.60
CA PRO A 51 -5.75 -9.69 9.90
C PRO A 51 -5.43 -8.20 9.84
N GLY A 52 -6.02 -7.41 10.73
CA GLY A 52 -5.80 -5.97 10.83
C GLY A 52 -6.64 -5.11 9.89
N THR A 53 -7.50 -5.71 9.07
CA THR A 53 -8.39 -5.00 8.15
C THR A 53 -9.69 -4.56 8.82
N LYS A 54 -10.34 -3.52 8.25
CA LYS A 54 -11.63 -2.97 8.72
C LYS A 54 -12.42 -2.44 7.55
N ASP A 55 -13.73 -2.56 7.62
CA ASP A 55 -14.59 -1.95 6.61
C ASP A 55 -14.39 -0.44 6.52
N PRO A 56 -14.36 0.12 5.30
CA PRO A 56 -14.47 1.56 5.11
C PRO A 56 -15.79 2.05 5.72
N PRO A 57 -15.77 2.94 6.72
CA PRO A 57 -16.98 3.31 7.47
C PRO A 57 -18.05 4.00 6.61
N ILE A 58 -17.64 4.56 5.46
CA ILE A 58 -18.51 5.31 4.57
C ILE A 58 -19.27 4.41 3.59
N VAL A 59 -18.66 3.28 3.18
CA VAL A 59 -19.19 2.41 2.11
C VAL A 59 -19.66 1.07 2.66
N GLY A 60 -18.98 0.54 3.71
CA GLY A 60 -19.25 -0.79 4.26
C GLY A 60 -18.88 -1.92 3.30
N ARG A 61 -19.47 -3.11 3.53
CA ARG A 61 -19.25 -4.32 2.70
C ARG A 61 -20.57 -4.95 2.25
N TYR A 62 -20.51 -5.74 1.21
CA TYR A 62 -21.60 -6.65 0.86
C TYR A 62 -21.74 -7.74 1.95
N ALA A 63 -22.97 -8.04 2.38
CA ALA A 63 -23.21 -8.97 3.50
C ALA A 63 -22.59 -10.36 3.23
N GLY A 64 -21.85 -10.87 4.22
CA GLY A 64 -21.18 -12.16 4.16
C GLY A 64 -19.90 -12.19 3.33
N SER A 65 -19.44 -11.05 2.78
CA SER A 65 -18.14 -10.97 2.10
C SER A 65 -16.98 -10.95 3.10
N ARG A 66 -15.80 -11.32 2.62
CA ARG A 66 -14.54 -11.34 3.36
C ARG A 66 -13.57 -10.32 2.76
N ILE A 67 -12.82 -9.63 3.60
CA ILE A 67 -11.71 -8.80 3.14
C ILE A 67 -10.51 -9.70 2.85
N GLY A 68 -10.11 -9.79 1.59
CA GLY A 68 -8.91 -10.50 1.14
C GLY A 68 -7.69 -9.59 0.94
N TYR A 69 -7.91 -8.28 0.91
CA TYR A 69 -6.84 -7.28 0.79
C TYR A 69 -7.33 -5.90 1.25
N GLN A 70 -6.48 -5.16 1.94
CA GLN A 70 -6.73 -3.75 2.24
C GLN A 70 -5.42 -2.96 2.29
N LYS A 71 -5.46 -1.73 1.73
CA LYS A 71 -4.41 -0.74 1.85
C LYS A 71 -5.02 0.62 2.16
N ILE A 72 -4.51 1.25 3.19
CA ILE A 72 -4.91 2.61 3.60
C ILE A 72 -3.68 3.50 3.51
N VAL A 73 -3.82 4.63 2.82
CA VAL A 73 -2.79 5.66 2.70
C VAL A 73 -3.40 6.98 3.13
N ASP A 74 -2.79 7.66 4.09
CA ASP A 74 -3.36 8.88 4.67
C ASP A 74 -3.37 10.07 3.71
N PHE A 75 -2.46 10.09 2.73
CA PHE A 75 -2.45 11.06 1.64
C PHE A 75 -1.81 10.44 0.39
N ASP A 76 -2.55 10.45 -0.74
CA ASP A 76 -2.11 9.93 -2.03
C ASP A 76 -2.83 10.68 -3.15
N GLU A 77 -2.24 10.75 -4.35
CA GLU A 77 -2.95 11.09 -5.58
C GLU A 77 -3.59 9.82 -6.15
N VAL A 78 -4.88 9.84 -6.36
CA VAL A 78 -5.66 8.72 -6.89
C VAL A 78 -6.30 9.09 -8.21
N ALA A 79 -6.06 8.28 -9.24
CA ALA A 79 -6.74 8.42 -10.52
C ALA A 79 -8.00 7.53 -10.54
N LEU A 80 -9.16 8.15 -10.72
CA LEU A 80 -10.47 7.52 -10.78
C LEU A 80 -11.02 7.60 -12.22
N LEU A 81 -11.52 6.49 -12.75
CA LEU A 81 -12.07 6.45 -14.10
C LEU A 81 -13.43 7.17 -14.13
N LYS A 82 -13.61 8.15 -15.02
CA LYS A 82 -14.85 8.94 -15.18
C LYS A 82 -15.43 8.91 -16.59
N ALA A 83 -14.82 8.13 -17.48
CA ALA A 83 -15.28 7.90 -18.85
C ALA A 83 -14.69 6.59 -19.36
N PRO A 84 -15.19 6.01 -20.45
CA PRO A 84 -14.62 4.80 -21.03
C PRO A 84 -13.14 4.95 -21.36
N HIS A 85 -12.35 3.90 -21.04
CA HIS A 85 -10.89 3.92 -21.10
C HIS A 85 -10.36 3.38 -22.44
N ASP A 86 -9.46 4.13 -23.08
CA ASP A 86 -8.79 3.72 -24.31
C ASP A 86 -7.52 2.91 -24.01
N TYR A 87 -7.71 1.61 -23.81
CA TYR A 87 -6.61 0.69 -23.51
C TYR A 87 -5.64 0.53 -24.69
N ASN A 88 -6.15 0.56 -25.95
CA ASN A 88 -5.31 0.40 -27.15
C ASN A 88 -4.28 1.51 -27.26
N SER A 89 -4.70 2.75 -27.09
CA SER A 89 -3.79 3.89 -27.15
C SER A 89 -2.65 3.79 -26.13
N LEU A 90 -2.93 3.28 -24.93
CA LEU A 90 -1.91 3.10 -23.90
C LEU A 90 -0.97 1.93 -24.21
N LEU A 91 -1.50 0.84 -24.76
CA LEU A 91 -0.72 -0.34 -25.15
C LEU A 91 0.25 0.00 -26.30
N GLU A 92 -0.25 0.67 -27.33
CA GLU A 92 0.56 1.10 -28.49
C GLU A 92 1.70 2.04 -28.07
N LYS A 93 1.45 2.92 -27.11
CA LYS A 93 2.46 3.86 -26.57
C LYS A 93 3.33 3.26 -25.49
N ASN A 94 3.12 2.01 -25.09
CA ASN A 94 3.76 1.37 -23.94
C ASN A 94 3.62 2.18 -22.63
N THR A 95 2.45 2.79 -22.43
CA THR A 95 2.15 3.71 -21.31
C THR A 95 0.99 3.22 -20.46
N LEU A 96 0.88 1.91 -20.22
CA LEU A 96 -0.24 1.28 -19.48
C LEU A 96 -0.49 1.85 -18.08
N LYS A 97 0.52 2.48 -17.49
CA LYS A 97 0.42 3.14 -16.18
C LYS A 97 0.06 4.63 -16.26
N ASP A 98 -0.04 5.18 -17.48
CA ASP A 98 -0.40 6.58 -17.66
C ASP A 98 -1.88 6.80 -17.31
N ARG A 99 -2.12 7.77 -16.45
CA ARG A 99 -3.43 8.22 -15.98
C ARG A 99 -3.62 9.72 -16.26
N SER A 100 -2.95 10.23 -17.31
CA SER A 100 -3.04 11.65 -17.71
C SER A 100 -4.21 11.93 -18.67
N GLY A 101 -4.85 10.89 -19.23
CA GLY A 101 -5.97 11.02 -20.15
C GLY A 101 -7.19 11.71 -19.53
N ALA A 102 -8.05 12.28 -20.39
CA ALA A 102 -9.25 13.01 -19.96
C ALA A 102 -10.30 12.13 -19.27
N GLU A 103 -10.22 10.82 -19.47
CA GLU A 103 -11.08 9.81 -18.82
C GLU A 103 -10.74 9.63 -17.34
N TRP A 104 -9.59 10.10 -16.87
CA TRP A 104 -9.18 10.02 -15.48
C TRP A 104 -9.47 11.30 -14.71
N LEU A 105 -10.03 11.15 -13.53
CA LEU A 105 -10.16 12.20 -12.53
C LEU A 105 -9.07 11.97 -11.47
N LYS A 106 -8.13 12.89 -11.34
CA LYS A 106 -7.11 12.87 -10.28
C LYS A 106 -7.61 13.61 -9.08
N VAL A 107 -7.54 12.97 -7.93
CA VAL A 107 -7.92 13.53 -6.63
C VAL A 107 -6.86 13.21 -5.59
N GLU A 108 -6.64 14.14 -4.68
CA GLU A 108 -5.67 13.97 -3.59
C GLU A 108 -6.40 13.84 -2.25
N GLY A 109 -5.96 12.93 -1.42
CA GLY A 109 -6.53 12.72 -0.10
C GLY A 109 -6.21 11.36 0.51
N ARG A 110 -6.96 11.01 1.55
CA ARG A 110 -6.86 9.69 2.18
C ARG A 110 -7.51 8.65 1.29
N ALA A 111 -6.74 7.65 0.89
CA ALA A 111 -7.19 6.56 0.04
C ALA A 111 -7.33 5.25 0.84
N THR A 112 -8.50 4.64 0.79
CA THR A 112 -8.75 3.29 1.31
C THR A 112 -9.09 2.38 0.13
N ARG A 113 -8.31 1.33 -0.07
CA ARG A 113 -8.49 0.32 -1.12
C ARG A 113 -8.77 -1.01 -0.46
N THR A 114 -9.92 -1.62 -0.74
CA THR A 114 -10.35 -2.88 -0.12
C THR A 114 -10.86 -3.84 -1.19
N ARG A 115 -10.33 -5.05 -1.23
CA ARG A 115 -10.83 -6.13 -2.09
C ARG A 115 -11.60 -7.12 -1.24
N TYR A 116 -12.82 -7.37 -1.66
CA TYR A 116 -13.74 -8.32 -1.03
C TYR A 116 -13.90 -9.56 -1.89
N GLU A 117 -13.84 -10.72 -1.25
CA GLU A 117 -14.31 -11.98 -1.78
C GLU A 117 -15.79 -12.12 -1.43
N ILE A 118 -16.61 -12.27 -2.45
CA ILE A 118 -18.07 -12.30 -2.30
C ILE A 118 -18.54 -13.74 -2.07
N PRO A 119 -19.58 -13.97 -1.24
CA PRO A 119 -20.14 -15.29 -1.05
C PRO A 119 -20.54 -15.99 -2.36
N PRO A 120 -20.38 -17.31 -2.47
CA PRO A 120 -20.73 -18.07 -3.67
C PRO A 120 -22.17 -17.82 -4.13
N GLY A 121 -22.39 -17.86 -5.45
CA GLY A 121 -23.71 -17.73 -6.06
C GLY A 121 -24.26 -16.30 -6.14
N ARG A 122 -23.41 -15.31 -5.91
CA ARG A 122 -23.75 -13.89 -6.07
C ARG A 122 -23.11 -13.33 -7.33
N SER A 123 -23.91 -12.69 -8.19
CA SER A 123 -23.40 -12.09 -9.41
C SER A 123 -22.77 -10.72 -9.18
N SER A 124 -21.83 -10.32 -10.05
CA SER A 124 -21.24 -8.99 -10.07
C SER A 124 -22.30 -7.89 -10.18
N LEU A 125 -23.38 -8.13 -10.93
CA LEU A 125 -24.51 -7.21 -11.07
C LEU A 125 -25.25 -6.99 -9.73
N GLU A 126 -25.54 -8.08 -9.01
CA GLU A 126 -26.19 -7.98 -7.71
C GLU A 126 -25.33 -7.18 -6.73
N VAL A 127 -24.06 -7.51 -6.66
CA VAL A 127 -23.11 -6.84 -5.76
C VAL A 127 -22.98 -5.36 -6.12
N GLN A 128 -22.78 -5.03 -7.39
CA GLN A 128 -22.66 -3.65 -7.87
C GLN A 128 -23.89 -2.82 -7.52
N ARG A 129 -25.09 -3.34 -7.78
CA ARG A 129 -26.35 -2.64 -7.46
C ARG A 129 -26.54 -2.41 -5.97
N ASN A 130 -26.14 -3.36 -5.11
CA ASN A 130 -26.20 -3.18 -3.67
C ASN A 130 -25.29 -2.02 -3.22
N TYR A 131 -24.05 -1.95 -3.73
CA TYR A 131 -23.18 -0.81 -3.45
C TYR A 131 -23.76 0.51 -3.96
N GLN A 132 -24.27 0.55 -5.21
CA GLN A 132 -24.88 1.75 -5.77
C GLN A 132 -26.08 2.23 -4.93
N ASN A 133 -26.96 1.33 -4.50
CA ASN A 133 -28.13 1.67 -3.69
C ASN A 133 -27.72 2.19 -2.32
N ASN A 134 -26.75 1.52 -1.66
CA ASN A 134 -26.24 1.95 -0.36
C ASN A 134 -25.57 3.33 -0.44
N LEU A 135 -24.76 3.58 -1.46
CA LEU A 135 -24.11 4.87 -1.68
C LEU A 135 -25.12 5.97 -1.98
N LYS A 136 -26.13 5.70 -2.82
CA LYS A 136 -27.22 6.66 -3.10
C LYS A 136 -27.99 7.01 -1.83
N SER A 137 -28.34 6.03 -1.00
CA SER A 137 -29.03 6.27 0.28
C SER A 137 -28.17 7.06 1.27
N SER A 138 -26.85 7.02 1.10
CA SER A 138 -25.85 7.77 1.88
C SER A 138 -25.51 9.14 1.28
N GLY A 139 -26.28 9.60 0.26
CA GLY A 139 -26.15 10.91 -0.35
C GLY A 139 -25.04 11.02 -1.40
N PHE A 140 -24.58 9.90 -1.97
CA PHE A 140 -23.68 9.92 -3.11
C PHE A 140 -24.45 10.08 -4.43
N GLU A 141 -23.87 10.84 -5.34
CA GLU A 141 -24.35 11.04 -6.71
C GLU A 141 -23.47 10.26 -7.69
N LEU A 142 -24.08 9.77 -8.76
CA LEU A 142 -23.39 9.04 -9.80
C LEU A 142 -22.52 9.99 -10.64
N VAL A 143 -21.25 9.66 -10.80
CA VAL A 143 -20.33 10.36 -11.70
C VAL A 143 -20.16 9.58 -13.01
N PHE A 144 -19.91 8.26 -12.90
CA PHE A 144 -19.72 7.38 -14.05
C PHE A 144 -20.13 5.96 -13.70
N ASP A 145 -20.70 5.25 -14.68
CA ASP A 145 -21.09 3.84 -14.55
C ASP A 145 -20.92 3.14 -15.89
N CYS A 146 -20.35 1.94 -15.86
CA CYS A 146 -20.17 1.14 -17.06
C CYS A 146 -20.15 -0.35 -16.75
N SER A 147 -20.34 -1.17 -17.77
CA SER A 147 -20.21 -2.63 -17.66
C SER A 147 -19.56 -3.22 -18.91
N ASP A 148 -18.72 -4.21 -18.68
CA ASP A 148 -18.08 -5.00 -19.74
C ASP A 148 -17.42 -4.09 -20.81
N GLN A 149 -17.73 -4.33 -22.06
CA GLN A 149 -17.16 -3.60 -23.19
C GLN A 149 -17.49 -2.10 -23.18
N ASN A 150 -18.56 -1.68 -22.51
CA ASN A 150 -18.92 -0.25 -22.42
C ASN A 150 -17.95 0.55 -21.53
N CYS A 151 -17.09 -0.13 -20.77
CA CYS A 151 -16.05 0.51 -19.97
C CYS A 151 -14.79 0.86 -20.78
N LEU A 152 -14.69 0.33 -21.99
CA LEU A 152 -13.51 0.38 -22.84
C LEU A 152 -13.87 0.97 -24.21
N VAL A 153 -12.90 1.60 -24.86
CA VAL A 153 -12.99 2.06 -26.25
C VAL A 153 -11.88 1.41 -27.08
N GLY A 154 -12.04 1.41 -28.40
CA GLY A 154 -11.07 0.82 -29.31
C GLY A 154 -11.34 -0.66 -29.61
N ASN A 155 -10.32 -1.37 -30.09
CA ASN A 155 -10.44 -2.75 -30.58
C ASN A 155 -10.26 -3.81 -29.48
N LEU A 156 -9.57 -3.46 -28.39
CA LEU A 156 -9.38 -4.34 -27.22
C LEU A 156 -10.43 -3.99 -26.18
N GLN A 157 -11.43 -4.85 -26.06
CA GLN A 157 -12.58 -4.62 -25.20
C GLN A 157 -12.79 -5.76 -24.19
N ASP A 158 -11.73 -6.49 -23.87
CA ASP A 158 -11.80 -7.56 -22.88
C ASP A 158 -11.97 -7.00 -21.46
N PRO A 159 -13.02 -7.38 -20.73
CA PRO A 159 -13.34 -6.80 -19.40
C PRO A 159 -12.21 -6.92 -18.37
N TYR A 160 -11.36 -7.96 -18.43
CA TYR A 160 -10.25 -8.15 -17.50
C TYR A 160 -9.22 -7.02 -17.56
N LEU A 161 -9.11 -6.31 -18.70
CA LEU A 161 -8.23 -5.16 -18.87
C LEU A 161 -8.60 -4.03 -17.91
N LEU A 162 -9.89 -3.89 -17.62
CA LEU A 162 -10.38 -2.92 -16.64
C LEU A 162 -9.85 -3.26 -15.25
N GLY A 163 -9.85 -4.53 -14.86
CA GLY A 163 -9.29 -5.00 -13.61
C GLY A 163 -7.80 -4.67 -13.47
N GLN A 164 -7.01 -4.90 -14.52
CA GLN A 164 -5.57 -4.54 -14.53
C GLN A 164 -5.33 -3.03 -14.33
N GLN A 165 -6.24 -2.20 -14.81
CA GLN A 165 -6.12 -0.75 -14.72
C GLN A 165 -6.58 -0.20 -13.36
N LEU A 166 -7.64 -0.75 -12.79
CA LEU A 166 -8.31 -0.22 -11.60
C LEU A 166 -7.90 -0.90 -10.29
N ASP A 167 -7.45 -2.16 -10.35
CA ASP A 167 -6.93 -2.92 -9.21
C ASP A 167 -5.50 -3.44 -9.51
N PRO A 168 -4.52 -2.54 -9.67
CA PRO A 168 -3.16 -2.91 -10.11
C PRO A 168 -2.37 -3.74 -9.09
N GLU A 169 -2.84 -3.82 -7.85
CA GLU A 169 -2.23 -4.63 -6.79
C GLU A 169 -2.83 -6.05 -6.74
N ASN A 170 -3.76 -6.36 -7.64
CA ASN A 170 -4.26 -7.71 -7.82
C ASN A 170 -3.33 -8.50 -8.76
N ASN A 171 -2.54 -9.41 -8.18
CA ASN A 171 -1.68 -10.30 -8.97
C ASN A 171 -2.48 -11.34 -9.77
N ASP A 172 -3.76 -11.55 -9.43
CA ASP A 172 -4.70 -12.39 -10.17
C ASP A 172 -5.60 -11.50 -11.03
N SER A 173 -5.10 -11.12 -12.21
CA SER A 173 -5.84 -10.31 -13.17
C SER A 173 -7.15 -10.98 -13.66
N THR A 174 -7.32 -12.27 -13.41
CA THR A 174 -8.51 -13.02 -13.83
C THR A 174 -9.72 -12.75 -12.95
N SER A 175 -9.58 -12.14 -11.76
CA SER A 175 -10.70 -11.84 -10.84
C SER A 175 -11.83 -11.03 -11.47
N TYR A 176 -11.59 -10.37 -12.61
CA TYR A 176 -12.54 -9.53 -13.34
C TYR A 176 -12.70 -9.99 -14.79
N PHE A 177 -12.50 -11.27 -15.05
CA PHE A 177 -12.48 -11.81 -16.40
C PHE A 177 -13.85 -11.74 -17.09
N ASP A 178 -14.90 -12.02 -16.34
CA ASP A 178 -16.27 -11.98 -16.81
C ASP A 178 -17.06 -10.90 -16.08
N HIS A 179 -18.00 -10.27 -16.78
CA HIS A 179 -19.00 -9.36 -16.22
C HIS A 179 -18.40 -8.26 -15.35
N ALA A 180 -17.30 -7.65 -15.80
CA ALA A 180 -16.68 -6.52 -15.12
C ALA A 180 -17.64 -5.30 -15.13
N ARG A 181 -17.82 -4.69 -13.96
CA ARG A 181 -18.67 -3.51 -13.77
C ARG A 181 -17.94 -2.49 -12.94
N TYR A 182 -18.05 -1.23 -13.34
CA TYR A 182 -17.43 -0.14 -12.60
C TYR A 182 -18.43 0.97 -12.34
N THR A 183 -18.41 1.54 -11.16
CA THR A 183 -19.18 2.72 -10.77
C THR A 183 -18.30 3.68 -10.02
N LEU A 184 -18.30 4.94 -10.41
CA LEU A 184 -17.74 6.04 -9.65
C LEU A 184 -18.87 6.91 -9.12
N MET A 185 -18.86 7.14 -7.81
CA MET A 185 -19.83 8.01 -7.14
C MET A 185 -19.12 9.06 -6.31
N LYS A 186 -19.76 10.20 -6.11
CA LYS A 186 -19.25 11.35 -5.36
C LYS A 186 -20.25 11.81 -4.32
N ARG A 187 -19.77 12.21 -3.15
CA ARG A 187 -20.55 12.96 -2.15
C ARG A 187 -19.74 14.16 -1.69
N SER A 188 -20.36 15.33 -1.63
CA SER A 188 -19.79 16.51 -0.99
C SER A 188 -20.41 16.71 0.38
N ALA A 189 -19.61 16.70 1.44
CA ALA A 189 -20.08 16.90 2.80
C ALA A 189 -19.05 17.71 3.60
N ASN A 190 -19.52 18.70 4.38
CA ASN A 190 -18.67 19.53 5.25
C ASN A 190 -17.52 20.22 4.52
N GLY A 191 -17.71 20.59 3.25
CA GLY A 191 -16.68 21.27 2.44
C GLY A 191 -15.61 20.35 1.86
N ALA A 192 -15.72 19.03 2.04
CA ALA A 192 -14.83 18.04 1.44
C ALA A 192 -15.58 17.09 0.52
N ASP A 193 -14.93 16.68 -0.55
CA ASP A 193 -15.45 15.68 -1.49
C ASP A 193 -15.01 14.27 -1.04
N ILE A 194 -15.91 13.32 -1.22
CA ILE A 194 -15.62 11.89 -1.00
C ILE A 194 -16.00 11.17 -2.28
N TYR A 195 -15.07 10.40 -2.82
CA TYR A 195 -15.29 9.55 -3.98
C TYR A 195 -15.31 8.08 -3.56
N ALA A 196 -16.24 7.33 -4.11
CA ALA A 196 -16.31 5.88 -3.98
C ALA A 196 -16.32 5.26 -5.37
N ALA A 197 -15.29 4.48 -5.67
CA ALA A 197 -15.16 3.72 -6.90
C ALA A 197 -15.31 2.23 -6.59
N ILE A 198 -16.24 1.57 -7.26
CA ILE A 198 -16.56 0.17 -7.08
C ILE A 198 -16.32 -0.57 -8.39
N LEU A 199 -15.40 -1.52 -8.38
CA LEU A 199 -15.17 -2.47 -9.47
C LEU A 199 -15.64 -3.85 -9.02
N THR A 200 -16.53 -4.48 -9.77
CA THR A 200 -16.93 -5.87 -9.55
C THR A 200 -16.68 -6.70 -10.80
N GLY A 201 -16.44 -7.98 -10.63
CA GLY A 201 -16.26 -8.91 -11.74
C GLY A 201 -16.33 -10.35 -11.26
N GLU A 202 -16.29 -11.27 -12.22
CA GLU A 202 -16.44 -12.70 -11.99
C GLU A 202 -15.28 -13.48 -12.62
N ASP A 203 -14.85 -14.53 -11.94
CA ASP A 203 -13.95 -15.56 -12.49
C ASP A 203 -14.35 -16.94 -11.97
N LYS A 204 -14.65 -17.87 -12.89
CA LYS A 204 -15.00 -19.29 -12.56
C LYS A 204 -16.07 -19.39 -11.46
N GLY A 205 -17.09 -18.54 -11.53
CA GLY A 205 -18.20 -18.53 -10.58
C GLY A 205 -17.89 -17.89 -9.23
N ARG A 206 -16.73 -17.26 -9.07
CA ARG A 206 -16.39 -16.41 -7.91
C ARG A 206 -16.57 -14.96 -8.28
N THR A 207 -17.18 -14.21 -7.41
CA THR A 207 -17.35 -12.76 -7.57
C THR A 207 -16.38 -12.02 -6.64
N THR A 208 -15.73 -11.02 -7.18
CA THR A 208 -14.83 -10.11 -6.47
C THR A 208 -15.36 -8.68 -6.53
N ALA A 209 -15.20 -7.93 -5.45
CA ALA A 209 -15.46 -6.49 -5.43
C ALA A 209 -14.23 -5.74 -4.92
N PHE A 210 -13.75 -4.76 -5.70
CA PHE A 210 -12.72 -3.83 -5.28
C PHE A 210 -13.37 -2.47 -5.03
N VAL A 211 -13.25 -2.02 -3.79
CA VAL A 211 -13.83 -0.78 -3.29
C VAL A 211 -12.72 0.19 -2.97
N GLN A 212 -12.69 1.31 -3.69
CA GLN A 212 -11.74 2.38 -3.44
C GLN A 212 -12.48 3.62 -2.97
N VAL A 213 -12.15 4.10 -1.78
CA VAL A 213 -12.70 5.33 -1.19
C VAL A 213 -11.60 6.36 -1.11
N VAL A 214 -11.87 7.57 -1.60
CA VAL A 214 -10.95 8.71 -1.49
C VAL A 214 -11.66 9.85 -0.76
N GLU A 215 -11.18 10.15 0.43
CA GLU A 215 -11.60 11.31 1.22
C GLU A 215 -10.67 12.47 0.86
N VAL A 216 -11.15 13.41 0.03
CA VAL A 216 -10.35 14.56 -0.44
C VAL A 216 -9.95 15.41 0.76
N LYS A 217 -8.66 15.59 0.94
CA LYS A 217 -8.12 16.48 1.97
C LYS A 217 -6.80 17.08 1.52
N ALA A 218 -6.46 18.24 2.08
CA ALA A 218 -5.16 18.83 1.86
C ALA A 218 -4.04 17.97 2.47
N MET A 219 -2.87 17.98 1.83
CA MET A 219 -1.68 17.37 2.37
C MET A 219 -1.31 18.04 3.69
N GLU A 220 -0.99 17.24 4.70
CA GLU A 220 -0.39 17.77 5.91
C GLU A 220 1.01 18.29 5.59
N GLY A 221 1.19 19.61 5.68
CA GLY A 221 2.49 20.29 5.51
C GLY A 221 3.44 20.05 6.68
N ASP A 222 4.67 20.53 6.53
CA ASP A 222 5.70 20.60 7.59
C ASP A 222 6.08 19.28 8.26
N LYS A 223 5.86 18.15 7.58
CA LYS A 223 6.29 16.82 8.07
C LYS A 223 7.77 16.54 7.86
N VAL A 224 8.43 17.30 6.98
CA VAL A 224 9.88 17.27 6.85
C VAL A 224 10.46 18.23 7.88
N GLN A 225 10.81 17.70 9.04
CA GLN A 225 11.42 18.49 10.10
C GLN A 225 12.93 18.32 10.06
N VAL A 226 13.63 19.44 10.15
CA VAL A 226 15.05 19.48 10.47
C VAL A 226 15.20 19.08 11.95
N MET A 227 16.21 18.30 12.29
CA MET A 227 16.50 18.01 13.71
C MET A 227 16.68 19.32 14.46
N SER A 228 15.93 19.51 15.53
CA SER A 228 16.07 20.70 16.39
C SER A 228 17.42 20.71 17.11
N SER A 229 17.86 21.88 17.53
CA SER A 229 19.08 22.02 18.36
C SER A 229 19.04 21.16 19.62
N SER A 230 17.85 20.93 20.20
CA SER A 230 17.66 20.03 21.34
C SER A 230 17.85 18.55 20.96
N ASP A 231 17.32 18.13 19.81
CA ASP A 231 17.48 16.75 19.35
C ASP A 231 18.92 16.44 18.95
N LEU A 232 19.60 17.41 18.32
CA LEU A 232 21.04 17.33 18.01
C LEU A 232 21.86 17.18 19.30
N ASP A 233 21.57 17.98 20.33
CA ASP A 233 22.23 17.90 21.63
C ASP A 233 22.02 16.54 22.29
N GLN A 234 20.80 16.06 22.37
CA GLN A 234 20.48 14.75 22.93
C GLN A 234 21.19 13.61 22.21
N ALA A 235 21.21 13.65 20.87
CA ALA A 235 21.89 12.63 20.07
C ALA A 235 23.41 12.66 20.32
N ILE A 236 24.04 13.83 20.31
CA ILE A 236 25.47 13.99 20.55
C ILE A 236 25.82 13.57 21.99
N THR A 237 25.05 13.97 22.97
CA THR A 237 25.28 13.59 24.39
C THR A 237 25.19 12.08 24.57
N ARG A 238 24.24 11.40 23.89
CA ARG A 238 24.03 9.96 24.05
C ARG A 238 25.06 9.10 23.32
N THR A 239 25.47 9.51 22.11
CA THR A 239 26.26 8.64 21.21
C THR A 239 27.59 9.26 20.78
N GLY A 240 27.91 10.48 21.21
CA GLY A 240 29.08 11.24 20.78
C GLY A 240 28.95 11.83 19.39
N LYS A 241 27.90 11.51 18.61
CA LYS A 241 27.74 11.97 17.23
C LYS A 241 26.28 11.97 16.77
N VAL A 242 26.01 12.69 15.70
CA VAL A 242 24.70 12.71 15.03
C VAL A 242 24.86 12.85 13.52
N ALA A 243 24.10 12.05 12.76
CA ALA A 243 24.01 12.19 11.30
C ALA A 243 23.00 13.28 10.94
N VAL A 244 23.38 14.21 10.07
CA VAL A 244 22.56 15.31 9.62
C VAL A 244 22.33 15.18 8.10
N TYR A 245 21.08 15.04 7.71
CA TYR A 245 20.67 14.83 6.31
C TYR A 245 20.19 16.09 5.60
N GLY A 246 19.90 17.15 6.34
CA GLY A 246 19.39 18.43 5.81
C GLY A 246 20.48 19.37 5.27
N LEU A 247 21.75 18.94 5.19
CA LEU A 247 22.83 19.68 4.54
C LEU A 247 22.96 19.22 3.10
N LEU A 248 22.46 20.02 2.17
CA LEU A 248 22.27 19.64 0.77
C LEU A 248 23.35 20.26 -0.13
N PHE A 249 23.81 19.49 -1.10
CA PHE A 249 24.78 19.86 -2.11
C PHE A 249 24.25 19.48 -3.49
N ASP A 250 24.66 20.21 -4.51
CA ASP A 250 24.45 19.77 -5.90
C ASP A 250 25.27 18.49 -6.18
N TYR A 251 24.84 17.80 -7.23
CA TYR A 251 25.59 16.64 -7.71
C TYR A 251 27.02 17.07 -8.02
N ASP A 252 27.96 16.29 -7.48
CA ASP A 252 29.41 16.50 -7.70
C ASP A 252 29.98 17.87 -7.23
N LYS A 253 29.25 18.58 -6.36
CA LYS A 253 29.70 19.87 -5.83
C LYS A 253 29.78 19.84 -4.30
N ALA A 254 30.57 20.80 -3.77
CA ALA A 254 30.73 21.04 -2.35
C ALA A 254 30.06 22.34 -1.88
N VAL A 255 29.36 23.06 -2.75
CA VAL A 255 28.63 24.29 -2.41
C VAL A 255 27.32 23.90 -1.76
N LEU A 256 27.07 24.46 -0.56
CA LEU A 256 25.81 24.28 0.15
C LEU A 256 24.66 24.94 -0.63
N LYS A 257 23.55 24.21 -0.74
CA LYS A 257 22.32 24.75 -1.32
C LYS A 257 21.58 25.64 -0.29
N PRO A 258 20.84 26.65 -0.76
CA PRO A 258 20.04 27.53 0.12
C PRO A 258 19.08 26.77 1.06
N GLU A 259 18.58 25.63 0.62
CA GLU A 259 17.67 24.75 1.38
C GLU A 259 18.37 24.11 2.60
N SER A 260 19.70 24.20 2.71
CA SER A 260 20.45 23.79 3.91
C SER A 260 20.31 24.75 5.09
N LYS A 261 19.81 25.96 4.84
CA LYS A 261 19.75 27.04 5.84
C LYS A 261 19.01 26.63 7.13
N PRO A 262 17.83 26.00 7.11
CA PRO A 262 17.15 25.58 8.33
C PRO A 262 17.99 24.63 9.21
N THR A 263 18.75 23.74 8.59
CA THR A 263 19.65 22.81 9.28
C THR A 263 20.85 23.55 9.90
N LEU A 264 21.44 24.50 9.17
CA LEU A 264 22.52 25.33 9.69
C LEU A 264 22.05 26.20 10.85
N ASP A 265 20.82 26.75 10.79
CA ASP A 265 20.22 27.53 11.86
C ASP A 265 20.15 26.71 13.19
N GLU A 266 19.72 25.46 13.13
CA GLU A 266 19.62 24.59 14.32
C GLU A 266 21.00 24.14 14.85
N ILE A 267 21.97 23.85 13.96
CA ILE A 267 23.36 23.56 14.36
C ILE A 267 23.98 24.79 15.04
N ALA A 268 23.79 25.97 14.47
CA ALA A 268 24.31 27.21 15.05
C ALA A 268 23.68 27.56 16.40
N LYS A 269 22.35 27.31 16.53
CA LYS A 269 21.62 27.45 17.79
C LYS A 269 22.15 26.51 18.88
N LEU A 270 22.43 25.25 18.56
CA LEU A 270 23.09 24.29 19.44
C LEU A 270 24.44 24.82 19.90
N LEU A 271 25.31 25.21 18.97
CA LEU A 271 26.65 25.67 19.27
C LEU A 271 26.66 26.97 20.09
N LYS A 272 25.68 27.87 19.86
CA LYS A 272 25.51 29.11 20.68
C LYS A 272 25.01 28.81 22.08
N SER A 273 24.14 27.83 22.25
CA SER A 273 23.63 27.41 23.56
C SER A 273 24.63 26.62 24.41
N LYS A 274 25.64 26.02 23.74
CA LYS A 274 26.68 25.17 24.35
C LYS A 274 28.08 25.70 23.98
N PRO A 275 28.61 26.72 24.63
CA PRO A 275 29.93 27.32 24.32
C PRO A 275 31.09 26.34 24.39
N GLU A 276 31.00 25.33 25.26
CA GLU A 276 32.04 24.29 25.46
C GLU A 276 32.02 23.20 24.36
N LEU A 277 30.96 23.12 23.58
CA LEU A 277 30.83 22.07 22.59
C LEU A 277 31.73 22.32 21.40
N HIS A 278 32.65 21.41 21.14
CA HIS A 278 33.51 21.37 19.97
C HIS A 278 33.08 20.25 19.05
N LEU A 279 33.01 20.47 17.77
CA LEU A 279 32.54 19.48 16.79
C LEU A 279 33.57 19.23 15.68
N ASN A 280 33.72 17.99 15.31
CA ASN A 280 34.26 17.61 14.02
C ASN A 280 33.10 17.36 13.05
N VAL A 281 33.05 18.10 11.96
CA VAL A 281 32.11 17.93 10.86
C VAL A 281 32.70 16.91 9.89
N VAL A 282 32.05 15.76 9.76
CA VAL A 282 32.55 14.63 8.94
C VAL A 282 31.63 14.42 7.73
N GLY A 283 32.18 14.62 6.54
CA GLY A 283 31.46 14.36 5.28
C GLY A 283 31.56 12.88 4.87
N HIS A 284 30.47 12.34 4.34
CA HIS A 284 30.39 10.99 3.79
C HIS A 284 29.81 10.99 2.38
N THR A 285 30.15 9.97 1.60
CA THR A 285 29.62 9.73 0.25
C THR A 285 29.02 8.33 0.15
N ASP A 286 28.32 8.07 -0.94
CA ASP A 286 28.01 6.72 -1.39
C ASP A 286 29.25 6.09 -2.10
N ASN A 287 29.10 4.91 -2.68
CA ASN A 287 30.18 4.17 -3.33
C ASN A 287 30.38 4.51 -4.83
N ARG A 288 29.74 5.56 -5.34
CA ARG A 288 29.92 5.98 -6.74
C ARG A 288 31.22 6.79 -6.86
N GLY A 289 32.09 6.40 -7.80
CA GLY A 289 33.39 7.01 -8.00
C GLY A 289 34.54 6.33 -7.24
N THR A 290 35.78 6.87 -7.38
CA THR A 290 36.94 6.31 -6.70
C THR A 290 36.97 6.68 -5.21
N ALA A 291 37.72 5.91 -4.41
CA ALA A 291 37.84 6.18 -2.98
C ALA A 291 38.52 7.54 -2.73
N GLU A 292 39.57 7.85 -3.49
CA GLU A 292 40.33 9.10 -3.38
C GLU A 292 39.44 10.30 -3.70
N TYR A 293 38.69 10.23 -4.81
CA TYR A 293 37.75 11.26 -5.21
C TYR A 293 36.66 11.50 -4.13
N ASN A 294 36.09 10.44 -3.60
CA ASN A 294 35.04 10.52 -2.56
C ASN A 294 35.60 11.11 -1.25
N LEU A 295 36.83 10.77 -0.89
CA LEU A 295 37.52 11.34 0.27
C LEU A 295 37.69 12.86 0.12
N ASP A 296 38.19 13.32 -1.04
CA ASP A 296 38.32 14.75 -1.33
C ASP A 296 36.98 15.46 -1.34
N LEU A 297 35.96 14.94 -2.06
CA LEU A 297 34.63 15.53 -2.14
C LEU A 297 33.99 15.67 -0.77
N SER A 298 34.06 14.64 0.06
CA SER A 298 33.51 14.64 1.41
C SER A 298 34.22 15.64 2.33
N SER A 299 35.52 15.75 2.22
CA SER A 299 36.34 16.77 2.94
C SER A 299 35.93 18.20 2.55
N ARG A 300 35.81 18.47 1.26
CA ARG A 300 35.36 19.78 0.77
C ARG A 300 33.95 20.13 1.21
N ARG A 301 33.03 19.17 1.24
CA ARG A 301 31.66 19.36 1.75
C ARG A 301 31.65 19.67 3.23
N ALA A 302 32.40 18.94 4.04
CA ALA A 302 32.54 19.23 5.45
C ALA A 302 33.13 20.63 5.70
N GLN A 303 34.15 21.02 4.90
CA GLN A 303 34.74 22.36 4.98
C GLN A 303 33.74 23.46 4.65
N SER A 304 32.84 23.25 3.68
CA SER A 304 31.81 24.24 3.33
C SER A 304 30.83 24.46 4.48
N VAL A 305 30.48 23.38 5.21
CA VAL A 305 29.63 23.49 6.42
C VAL A 305 30.33 24.29 7.51
N VAL A 306 31.60 24.00 7.80
CA VAL A 306 32.40 24.74 8.78
C VAL A 306 32.52 26.20 8.37
N THR A 307 32.78 26.49 7.10
CA THR A 307 32.86 27.85 6.56
C THR A 307 31.56 28.62 6.77
N ALA A 308 30.40 27.99 6.43
CA ALA A 308 29.10 28.62 6.66
C ALA A 308 28.84 28.90 8.14
N LEU A 309 29.10 27.95 9.03
CA LEU A 309 28.91 28.14 10.48
C LEU A 309 29.81 29.25 11.06
N THR A 310 31.03 29.38 10.57
CA THR A 310 31.97 30.41 11.05
C THR A 310 31.66 31.78 10.46
N GLN A 311 31.39 31.90 9.16
CA GLN A 311 31.20 33.15 8.47
C GLN A 311 29.78 33.71 8.64
N ASP A 312 28.75 32.89 8.46
CA ASP A 312 27.37 33.36 8.43
C ASP A 312 26.72 33.36 9.83
N TYR A 313 27.20 32.49 10.74
CA TYR A 313 26.63 32.32 12.08
C TYR A 313 27.54 32.79 13.22
N ALA A 314 28.76 33.23 12.89
CA ALA A 314 29.75 33.74 13.86
C ALA A 314 30.12 32.70 14.95
N ILE A 315 30.18 31.40 14.57
CA ILE A 315 30.72 30.39 15.47
C ILE A 315 32.25 30.44 15.43
N ALA A 316 32.89 30.40 16.59
CA ALA A 316 34.35 30.50 16.71
C ALA A 316 35.03 29.31 15.96
N ALA A 317 35.99 29.62 15.11
CA ALA A 317 36.62 28.65 14.20
C ALA A 317 37.37 27.52 14.93
N ASP A 318 37.92 27.77 16.09
CA ASP A 318 38.62 26.83 16.95
C ASP A 318 37.69 25.73 17.51
N ARG A 319 36.38 25.96 17.49
CA ARG A 319 35.36 25.00 17.94
C ARG A 319 34.99 23.97 16.86
N LEU A 320 35.36 24.21 15.62
CA LEU A 320 34.96 23.40 14.48
C LEU A 320 36.17 22.85 13.73
N THR A 321 36.09 21.60 13.35
CA THR A 321 37.00 21.00 12.36
C THR A 321 36.23 20.30 11.27
N ALA A 322 36.81 20.20 10.08
CA ALA A 322 36.24 19.47 8.96
C ALA A 322 37.07 18.25 8.62
N SER A 323 36.45 17.13 8.32
CA SER A 323 37.12 15.95 7.78
C SER A 323 36.23 15.22 6.80
N GLY A 324 36.83 14.45 5.90
CA GLY A 324 36.12 13.56 4.99
C GLY A 324 36.31 12.09 5.39
N ALA A 325 35.28 11.31 5.33
CA ALA A 325 35.32 9.84 5.45
C ALA A 325 35.11 9.16 4.09
N GLY A 326 34.73 9.91 3.06
CA GLY A 326 34.41 9.35 1.75
C GLY A 326 33.38 8.22 1.83
N LEU A 327 33.66 7.12 1.13
CA LEU A 327 32.79 5.93 1.06
C LEU A 327 33.10 4.88 2.14
N THR A 328 34.04 5.13 3.05
CA THR A 328 34.60 4.08 3.96
C THR A 328 33.73 3.70 5.13
N MET A 329 32.72 4.51 5.46
CA MET A 329 31.84 4.32 6.63
C MET A 329 30.36 4.32 6.21
N PRO A 330 29.88 3.33 5.43
CA PRO A 330 28.47 3.25 5.05
C PRO A 330 27.59 2.91 6.25
N VAL A 331 26.40 3.52 6.31
CA VAL A 331 25.35 3.24 7.33
C VAL A 331 24.19 2.43 6.74
N ALA A 332 24.19 2.24 5.43
CA ALA A 332 23.21 1.43 4.71
C ALA A 332 23.85 0.78 3.48
N SER A 333 23.18 -0.22 2.86
CA SER A 333 23.67 -0.84 1.63
C SER A 333 23.76 0.18 0.51
N ASN A 334 24.86 0.12 -0.25
CA ASN A 334 25.06 0.92 -1.46
C ASN A 334 24.38 0.33 -2.71
N ASP A 335 23.71 -0.82 -2.60
CA ASP A 335 23.06 -1.49 -3.73
C ASP A 335 21.75 -0.81 -4.13
N THR A 336 21.08 -0.14 -3.17
CA THR A 336 19.83 0.58 -3.39
C THR A 336 20.03 2.10 -3.43
N ASP A 337 19.14 2.83 -4.11
CA ASP A 337 19.19 4.29 -4.15
C ASP A 337 18.89 4.90 -2.77
N GLU A 338 17.99 4.29 -2.00
CA GLU A 338 17.66 4.70 -0.63
C GLU A 338 18.85 4.52 0.32
N GLY A 339 19.58 3.42 0.18
CA GLY A 339 20.77 3.17 0.98
C GLY A 339 21.91 4.13 0.62
N ARG A 340 22.13 4.37 -0.66
CA ARG A 340 23.09 5.41 -1.13
C ARG A 340 22.72 6.79 -0.60
N ALA A 341 21.43 7.15 -0.59
CA ALA A 341 20.98 8.43 -0.05
C ALA A 341 21.31 8.58 1.45
N LYS A 342 21.19 7.51 2.24
CA LYS A 342 21.59 7.48 3.66
C LYS A 342 23.11 7.59 3.84
N ASN A 343 23.89 7.07 2.90
CA ASN A 343 25.34 7.17 2.96
C ASN A 343 25.86 8.58 2.61
N ARG A 344 25.16 9.34 1.75
CA ARG A 344 25.45 10.75 1.45
C ARG A 344 24.96 11.64 2.59
N ARG A 345 25.75 11.79 3.65
CA ARG A 345 25.42 12.52 4.86
C ARG A 345 26.58 13.35 5.39
N VAL A 346 26.27 14.21 6.33
CA VAL A 346 27.27 14.86 7.20
C VAL A 346 27.03 14.37 8.63
N GLU A 347 28.08 14.01 9.35
CA GLU A 347 28.01 13.71 10.79
C GLU A 347 28.63 14.86 11.58
N LEU A 348 27.99 15.23 12.69
CA LEU A 348 28.55 16.11 13.72
C LEU A 348 29.07 15.20 14.84
N VAL A 349 30.36 15.22 15.10
CA VAL A 349 31.03 14.37 16.10
C VAL A 349 31.60 15.25 17.20
N ALA A 350 31.21 15.03 18.46
CA ALA A 350 31.76 15.74 19.60
C ALA A 350 33.26 15.39 19.79
N LYS A 351 34.04 16.38 20.21
CA LYS A 351 35.46 16.23 20.52
C LYS A 351 35.68 16.16 22.03
#